data_a7c89093dfab98863ad74b9027bced21
#
_entry.id   a7c89093dfab98863ad74b9027bced21
#
_cell.length_a   1.000
_cell.length_b   1.000
_cell.length_c   1.000
_cell.angle_alpha   90.00
_cell.angle_beta   90.00
_cell.angle_gamma   90.00
#
_symmetry.space_group_name_H-M   'P 1'
#
loop_
_entity.id
_entity.type
_entity.pdbx_description
1 polymer ?
#
loop_
_entity_poly.entity_id
_entity_poly.type
_entity_poly.pdbx_seq_one_letter_code
_entity_poly.pdbx_strand_id
1 'polypeptide(L)'
;MKKIFLIGLAVSLFMACEQKAERYSTSGSEIDLVKGLLADYEKGDWDSWKEKYADTAKVHYNQWDDSITVTQSMEGHKANIALLSSYGFGEDVVYEKIISDNGNTWINFWGRWEGTLKENNKVIVLPVHLSVRVLDGKVVQENGFWDNSIMQTALREIEEMKNMPELEKIIMTNHDELVEAWNNNDAEAFKALTAANVIRNSNGIREANNQSEYTALMKQFHTGFPDFEVRLDDYFLKDGKSYLNWTCIGTNTGPFMDNPPTGKKMEIHGYSVWVFDSNGLAVQEDAFFDNMGMLSQLGYTLTPPKAN
;
A
#
# COMPACT_ATOMS: atom_id res chain seq x y z
N MET A 1 -61.46 -36.96 38.77
CA MET A 1 -60.89 -35.67 39.18
C MET A 1 -59.38 -35.65 39.28
N LYS A 2 -58.65 -36.64 39.72
CA LYS A 2 -57.19 -36.68 39.80
C LYS A 2 -56.46 -36.60 38.43
N LYS A 3 -57.05 -37.11 37.34
CA LYS A 3 -56.43 -37.05 35.97
C LYS A 3 -56.50 -35.68 35.29
N ILE A 4 -57.51 -34.85 35.62
CA ILE A 4 -57.66 -33.52 35.09
C ILE A 4 -56.66 -32.54 35.73
N PHE A 5 -56.31 -32.74 37.00
CA PHE A 5 -55.32 -31.95 37.72
C PHE A 5 -53.89 -32.18 37.20
N LEU A 6 -53.56 -33.38 36.75
CA LEU A 6 -52.26 -33.72 36.19
C LEU A 6 -52.05 -33.11 34.78
N ILE A 7 -53.14 -33.03 33.98
CA ILE A 7 -53.07 -32.39 32.64
C ILE A 7 -52.92 -30.84 32.76
N GLY A 8 -53.63 -30.26 33.74
CA GLY A 8 -53.47 -28.81 33.99
C GLY A 8 -52.08 -28.41 34.47
N LEU A 9 -51.43 -29.25 35.29
CA LEU A 9 -50.04 -29.01 35.75
C LEU A 9 -49.01 -29.22 34.64
N ALA A 10 -49.23 -30.18 33.72
CA ALA A 10 -48.33 -30.37 32.55
C ALA A 10 -48.42 -29.21 31.54
N VAL A 11 -49.61 -28.62 31.32
CA VAL A 11 -49.77 -27.46 30.43
C VAL A 11 -49.13 -26.21 31.02
N SER A 12 -49.17 -26.00 32.35
CA SER A 12 -48.48 -24.87 32.98
C SER A 12 -46.97 -24.98 32.98
N LEU A 13 -46.39 -26.19 32.90
CA LEU A 13 -44.95 -26.37 32.78
C LEU A 13 -44.43 -26.08 31.35
N PHE A 14 -45.27 -26.14 30.31
CA PHE A 14 -44.89 -25.78 28.94
C PHE A 14 -45.01 -24.28 28.65
N MET A 15 -45.72 -23.49 29.48
CA MET A 15 -45.78 -22.04 29.33
C MET A 15 -44.65 -21.31 30.07
N ALA A 16 -43.79 -22.00 30.81
CA ALA A 16 -42.64 -21.42 31.52
C ALA A 16 -41.35 -21.44 30.71
N CYS A 17 -41.41 -21.73 29.42
CA CYS A 17 -40.27 -21.40 28.54
C CYS A 17 -40.30 -19.91 28.28
N GLU A 18 -39.73 -19.10 29.16
CA GLU A 18 -39.31 -17.75 28.80
C GLU A 18 -38.46 -17.89 27.54
N GLN A 19 -38.99 -17.43 26.40
CA GLN A 19 -38.22 -17.22 25.19
C GLN A 19 -37.15 -16.19 25.58
N LYS A 20 -35.94 -16.67 25.90
CA LYS A 20 -34.80 -15.75 26.08
C LYS A 20 -34.75 -14.85 24.84
N ALA A 21 -34.89 -13.58 25.04
CA ALA A 21 -34.77 -12.61 23.96
C ALA A 21 -33.53 -12.94 23.15
N GLU A 22 -33.67 -13.03 21.84
CA GLU A 22 -32.57 -13.31 20.91
C GLU A 22 -31.53 -12.22 21.08
N ARG A 23 -30.34 -12.60 21.58
CA ARG A 23 -29.27 -11.64 21.91
C ARG A 23 -28.36 -11.31 20.73
N TYR A 24 -28.53 -12.01 19.63
CA TYR A 24 -27.78 -11.83 18.39
C TYR A 24 -28.73 -11.76 17.21
N SER A 25 -28.51 -10.82 16.31
CA SER A 25 -29.24 -10.71 15.05
C SER A 25 -28.39 -10.02 13.99
N THR A 26 -28.67 -10.29 12.72
CA THR A 26 -28.07 -9.61 11.56
C THR A 26 -29.04 -8.66 10.87
N SER A 27 -30.19 -8.38 11.51
CA SER A 27 -31.22 -7.47 10.98
C SER A 27 -31.91 -6.73 12.12
N GLY A 28 -32.61 -5.64 11.79
CA GLY A 28 -33.42 -4.86 12.73
C GLY A 28 -33.20 -3.36 12.59
N SER A 29 -34.08 -2.58 13.21
CA SER A 29 -34.08 -1.12 13.10
C SER A 29 -32.78 -0.44 13.54
N GLU A 30 -32.08 -1.02 14.52
CA GLU A 30 -30.80 -0.47 14.99
C GLU A 30 -29.65 -0.73 13.99
N ILE A 31 -29.68 -1.87 13.28
CA ILE A 31 -28.78 -2.14 12.15
C ILE A 31 -29.07 -1.17 11.01
N ASP A 32 -30.36 -0.94 10.70
CA ASP A 32 -30.77 0.00 9.65
C ASP A 32 -30.36 1.44 9.99
N LEU A 33 -30.38 1.84 11.27
CA LEU A 33 -29.87 3.11 11.75
C LEU A 33 -28.36 3.25 11.43
N VAL A 34 -27.55 2.23 11.74
CA VAL A 34 -26.08 2.28 11.47
C VAL A 34 -25.78 2.22 9.99
N LYS A 35 -26.51 1.44 9.20
CA LYS A 35 -26.42 1.47 7.71
C LYS A 35 -26.72 2.87 7.18
N GLY A 36 -27.76 3.50 7.67
CA GLY A 36 -28.11 4.88 7.31
C GLY A 36 -27.02 5.88 7.72
N LEU A 37 -26.38 5.68 8.89
CA LEU A 37 -25.28 6.51 9.35
C LEU A 37 -24.07 6.45 8.39
N LEU A 38 -23.67 5.25 7.97
CA LEU A 38 -22.56 5.06 7.03
C LEU A 38 -22.91 5.57 5.63
N ALA A 39 -24.16 5.37 5.18
CA ALA A 39 -24.61 5.91 3.90
C ALA A 39 -24.62 7.45 3.87
N ASP A 40 -24.94 8.12 4.97
CA ASP A 40 -24.86 9.57 5.07
C ASP A 40 -23.42 10.07 5.08
N TYR A 41 -22.51 9.34 5.77
CA TYR A 41 -21.07 9.61 5.72
C TYR A 41 -20.55 9.55 4.28
N GLU A 42 -20.88 8.50 3.52
CA GLU A 42 -20.44 8.33 2.14
C GLU A 42 -20.97 9.40 1.19
N LYS A 43 -22.20 9.89 1.44
CA LYS A 43 -22.80 10.98 0.66
C LYS A 43 -22.32 12.37 1.09
N GLY A 44 -21.67 12.47 2.26
CA GLY A 44 -21.33 13.75 2.87
C GLY A 44 -22.57 14.51 3.40
N ASP A 45 -23.67 13.81 3.68
CA ASP A 45 -24.88 14.38 4.28
C ASP A 45 -24.72 14.50 5.80
N TRP A 46 -23.97 15.52 6.20
CA TRP A 46 -23.58 15.71 7.60
C TRP A 46 -24.71 16.09 8.53
N ASP A 47 -25.77 16.70 8.04
CA ASP A 47 -26.93 17.04 8.83
C ASP A 47 -27.71 15.77 9.19
N SER A 48 -28.04 14.94 8.21
CA SER A 48 -28.67 13.63 8.41
C SER A 48 -27.78 12.70 9.24
N TRP A 49 -26.46 12.70 9.00
CA TRP A 49 -25.49 11.93 9.79
C TRP A 49 -25.54 12.31 11.27
N LYS A 50 -25.48 13.61 11.57
CA LYS A 50 -25.50 14.14 12.94
C LYS A 50 -26.83 13.87 13.64
N GLU A 51 -27.95 13.98 12.94
CA GLU A 51 -29.26 13.69 13.49
C GLU A 51 -29.45 12.27 14.02
N LYS A 52 -28.64 11.31 13.55
CA LYS A 52 -28.68 9.93 14.05
C LYS A 52 -28.09 9.75 15.45
N TYR A 53 -27.35 10.73 15.95
CA TYR A 53 -26.78 10.70 17.29
C TYR A 53 -27.68 11.40 18.31
N ALA A 54 -27.58 10.96 19.55
CA ALA A 54 -28.09 11.74 20.69
C ALA A 54 -27.15 12.94 20.98
N ASP A 55 -27.69 14.03 21.52
CA ASP A 55 -26.90 15.24 21.83
C ASP A 55 -25.75 14.98 22.81
N THR A 56 -25.88 13.96 23.66
CA THR A 56 -24.88 13.57 24.67
C THR A 56 -23.99 12.41 24.22
N ALA A 57 -24.08 12.00 22.95
CA ALA A 57 -23.32 10.87 22.43
C ALA A 57 -21.82 11.07 22.58
N LYS A 58 -21.11 9.98 22.84
CA LYS A 58 -19.66 9.90 22.98
C LYS A 58 -19.06 9.11 21.82
N VAL A 59 -18.01 9.66 21.22
CA VAL A 59 -17.29 9.02 20.12
C VAL A 59 -15.85 8.76 20.57
N HIS A 60 -15.38 7.51 20.36
CA HIS A 60 -14.03 7.07 20.72
C HIS A 60 -13.39 6.48 19.47
N TYR A 61 -12.28 7.04 18.99
CA TYR A 61 -11.55 6.55 17.83
C TYR A 61 -10.14 6.11 18.23
N ASN A 62 -9.86 4.81 18.09
CA ASN A 62 -8.58 4.18 18.42
C ASN A 62 -8.10 4.45 19.87
N GLN A 63 -9.02 4.72 20.79
CA GLN A 63 -8.73 5.00 22.19
C GLN A 63 -9.90 4.55 23.09
N TRP A 64 -9.61 4.35 24.36
CA TRP A 64 -10.60 3.84 25.31
C TRP A 64 -11.11 4.89 26.31
N ASP A 65 -10.21 5.68 26.87
CA ASP A 65 -10.54 6.56 27.99
C ASP A 65 -11.10 7.93 27.54
N ASP A 66 -10.54 8.51 26.46
CA ASP A 66 -10.95 9.79 25.94
C ASP A 66 -12.10 9.69 24.94
N SER A 67 -12.97 10.68 24.94
CA SER A 67 -14.05 10.77 23.94
C SER A 67 -14.11 12.16 23.34
N ILE A 68 -14.54 12.22 22.09
CA ILE A 68 -14.87 13.47 21.41
C ILE A 68 -16.39 13.61 21.25
N THR A 69 -16.85 14.81 21.01
CA THR A 69 -18.25 15.09 20.68
C THR A 69 -18.55 14.70 19.24
N VAL A 70 -19.84 14.47 18.94
CA VAL A 70 -20.30 14.19 17.56
C VAL A 70 -19.89 15.33 16.59
N THR A 71 -19.91 16.58 17.03
CA THR A 71 -19.48 17.72 16.21
C THR A 71 -17.97 17.64 15.91
N GLN A 72 -17.14 17.32 16.89
CA GLN A 72 -15.69 17.15 16.67
C GLN A 72 -15.39 15.97 15.73
N SER A 73 -16.15 14.86 15.88
CA SER A 73 -16.05 13.71 14.97
C SER A 73 -16.40 14.11 13.54
N MET A 74 -17.53 14.80 13.35
CA MET A 74 -17.98 15.30 12.04
C MET A 74 -16.93 16.20 11.37
N GLU A 75 -16.37 17.17 12.10
CA GLU A 75 -15.33 18.05 11.56
C GLU A 75 -14.04 17.29 11.21
N GLY A 76 -13.66 16.29 12.02
CA GLY A 76 -12.54 15.40 11.71
C GLY A 76 -12.76 14.60 10.42
N HIS A 77 -13.95 14.04 10.24
CA HIS A 77 -14.32 13.35 9.00
C HIS A 77 -14.28 14.28 7.80
N LYS A 78 -14.87 15.48 7.88
CA LYS A 78 -14.84 16.49 6.82
C LYS A 78 -13.40 16.86 6.43
N ALA A 79 -12.54 17.07 7.41
CA ALA A 79 -11.13 17.38 7.17
C ALA A 79 -10.41 16.26 6.42
N ASN A 80 -10.64 15.01 6.82
CA ASN A 80 -10.01 13.85 6.19
C ASN A 80 -10.49 13.64 4.74
N ILE A 81 -11.80 13.66 4.50
CA ILE A 81 -12.36 13.46 3.15
C ILE A 81 -12.06 14.64 2.21
N ALA A 82 -11.79 15.83 2.73
CA ALA A 82 -11.36 16.97 1.89
C ALA A 82 -10.05 16.68 1.13
N LEU A 83 -9.24 15.75 1.62
CA LEU A 83 -7.99 15.31 0.99
C LEU A 83 -8.21 14.27 -0.11
N LEU A 84 -9.43 13.74 -0.26
CA LEU A 84 -9.74 12.60 -1.11
C LEU A 84 -10.56 13.00 -2.34
N SER A 85 -10.27 12.37 -3.47
CA SER A 85 -11.09 12.48 -4.71
C SER A 85 -12.26 11.51 -4.70
N SER A 86 -12.13 10.38 -3.99
CA SER A 86 -13.19 9.40 -3.76
C SER A 86 -12.98 8.72 -2.42
N TYR A 87 -14.06 8.25 -1.79
CA TYR A 87 -14.01 7.47 -0.56
C TYR A 87 -15.31 6.68 -0.39
N GLY A 88 -15.27 5.62 0.43
CA GLY A 88 -16.42 4.81 0.76
C GLY A 88 -16.04 3.43 1.29
N PHE A 89 -17.06 2.63 1.57
CA PHE A 89 -16.89 1.23 1.95
C PHE A 89 -17.14 0.32 0.75
N GLY A 90 -16.42 -0.80 0.68
CA GLY A 90 -16.66 -1.85 -0.31
C GLY A 90 -17.99 -2.58 -0.05
N GLU A 91 -18.36 -3.48 -0.98
CA GLU A 91 -19.62 -4.24 -0.88
C GLU A 91 -19.60 -5.31 0.23
N ASP A 92 -18.42 -5.82 0.59
CA ASP A 92 -18.22 -6.86 1.61
C ASP A 92 -18.22 -6.26 3.02
N VAL A 93 -19.42 -5.91 3.51
CA VAL A 93 -19.61 -5.37 4.86
C VAL A 93 -20.44 -6.31 5.73
N VAL A 94 -20.11 -6.35 7.02
CA VAL A 94 -20.82 -7.18 8.00
C VAL A 94 -21.41 -6.30 9.08
N TYR A 95 -22.68 -6.57 9.42
CA TYR A 95 -23.39 -5.94 10.53
C TYR A 95 -23.93 -7.00 11.48
N GLU A 96 -23.71 -6.78 12.77
CA GLU A 96 -24.20 -7.66 13.84
C GLU A 96 -24.80 -6.83 14.96
N LYS A 97 -25.96 -7.25 15.43
CA LYS A 97 -26.61 -6.70 16.62
C LYS A 97 -26.36 -7.65 17.78
N ILE A 98 -25.89 -7.12 18.90
CA ILE A 98 -25.65 -7.85 20.14
C ILE A 98 -26.37 -7.13 21.28
N ILE A 99 -27.13 -7.89 22.10
CA ILE A 99 -27.68 -7.40 23.37
C ILE A 99 -26.79 -7.93 24.49
N SER A 100 -26.09 -7.05 25.18
CA SER A 100 -25.20 -7.36 26.29
C SER A 100 -25.95 -7.80 27.54
N ASP A 101 -25.25 -8.36 28.56
CA ASP A 101 -25.86 -8.84 29.80
C ASP A 101 -26.57 -7.75 30.59
N ASN A 102 -26.16 -6.51 30.46
CA ASN A 102 -26.81 -5.35 31.10
C ASN A 102 -27.92 -4.72 30.23
N GLY A 103 -28.35 -5.39 29.13
CA GLY A 103 -29.45 -4.96 28.28
C GLY A 103 -29.08 -3.90 27.24
N ASN A 104 -27.81 -3.47 27.12
CA ASN A 104 -27.41 -2.51 26.08
C ASN A 104 -27.40 -3.16 24.70
N THR A 105 -27.93 -2.44 23.71
CA THR A 105 -27.89 -2.85 22.30
C THR A 105 -26.67 -2.26 21.64
N TRP A 106 -25.84 -3.14 21.07
CA TRP A 106 -24.65 -2.81 20.32
C TRP A 106 -24.77 -3.30 18.89
N ILE A 107 -24.36 -2.48 17.95
CA ILE A 107 -24.22 -2.83 16.54
C ILE A 107 -22.74 -2.81 16.22
N ASN A 108 -22.23 -3.97 15.80
CA ASN A 108 -20.89 -4.10 15.29
C ASN A 108 -20.92 -4.03 13.76
N PHE A 109 -19.96 -3.33 13.21
CA PHE A 109 -19.73 -3.19 11.78
C PHE A 109 -18.27 -3.53 11.46
N TRP A 110 -18.05 -4.31 10.42
CA TRP A 110 -16.76 -4.54 9.80
C TRP A 110 -16.88 -4.20 8.32
N GLY A 111 -15.96 -3.38 7.83
CA GLY A 111 -15.93 -2.98 6.43
C GLY A 111 -14.52 -2.63 5.97
N ARG A 112 -14.30 -2.76 4.68
CA ARG A 112 -13.11 -2.28 4.01
C ARG A 112 -13.41 -0.88 3.48
N TRP A 113 -12.79 0.12 4.10
CA TRP A 113 -12.87 1.50 3.63
C TRP A 113 -11.77 1.75 2.62
N GLU A 114 -12.09 2.46 1.55
CA GLU A 114 -11.16 2.89 0.52
C GLU A 114 -11.28 4.39 0.31
N GLY A 115 -10.13 5.06 0.11
CA GLY A 115 -10.09 6.48 -0.24
C GLY A 115 -8.94 6.76 -1.19
N THR A 116 -9.16 7.60 -2.19
CA THR A 116 -8.13 8.01 -3.15
C THR A 116 -7.66 9.42 -2.83
N LEU A 117 -6.39 9.59 -2.52
CA LEU A 117 -5.79 10.90 -2.27
C LEU A 117 -5.79 11.76 -3.54
N LYS A 118 -6.22 13.03 -3.44
CA LYS A 118 -6.25 13.98 -4.58
C LYS A 118 -4.87 14.28 -5.15
N GLU A 119 -3.88 14.33 -4.28
CA GLU A 119 -2.56 14.85 -4.61
C GLU A 119 -1.76 13.91 -5.53
N ASN A 120 -1.80 12.61 -5.27
CA ASN A 120 -0.98 11.62 -5.95
C ASN A 120 -1.76 10.40 -6.46
N ASN A 121 -3.08 10.42 -6.38
CA ASN A 121 -3.99 9.33 -6.74
C ASN A 121 -3.73 8.01 -5.98
N LYS A 122 -2.98 8.06 -4.87
CA LYS A 122 -2.72 6.86 -4.04
C LYS A 122 -4.02 6.39 -3.41
N VAL A 123 -4.31 5.10 -3.58
CA VAL A 123 -5.46 4.46 -2.94
C VAL A 123 -5.06 4.00 -1.54
N ILE A 124 -5.81 4.45 -0.56
CA ILE A 124 -5.69 4.05 0.86
C ILE A 124 -6.77 3.04 1.15
N VAL A 125 -6.39 1.91 1.73
CA VAL A 125 -7.31 0.84 2.11
C VAL A 125 -7.18 0.59 3.60
N LEU A 126 -8.29 0.69 4.34
CA LEU A 126 -8.34 0.50 5.78
C LEU A 126 -9.39 -0.55 6.16
N PRO A 127 -9.04 -1.59 6.91
CA PRO A 127 -10.03 -2.36 7.63
C PRO A 127 -10.59 -1.51 8.77
N VAL A 128 -11.91 -1.36 8.82
CA VAL A 128 -12.60 -0.56 9.82
C VAL A 128 -13.53 -1.44 10.64
N HIS A 129 -13.45 -1.30 11.95
CA HIS A 129 -14.41 -1.86 12.87
C HIS A 129 -15.09 -0.75 13.66
N LEU A 130 -16.42 -0.77 13.69
CA LEU A 130 -17.21 0.11 14.56
C LEU A 130 -18.01 -0.73 15.54
N SER A 131 -18.10 -0.29 16.79
CA SER A 131 -19.02 -0.81 17.79
C SER A 131 -19.88 0.34 18.31
N VAL A 132 -21.16 0.32 17.93
CA VAL A 132 -22.09 1.45 18.11
C VAL A 132 -23.19 1.04 19.09
N ARG A 133 -23.33 1.78 20.20
CA ARG A 133 -24.41 1.61 21.14
C ARG A 133 -25.61 2.44 20.74
N VAL A 134 -26.74 1.78 20.62
CA VAL A 134 -28.03 2.40 20.26
C VAL A 134 -28.99 2.39 21.46
N LEU A 135 -29.64 3.51 21.69
CA LEU A 135 -30.69 3.66 22.70
C LEU A 135 -31.78 4.58 22.12
N ASP A 136 -33.04 4.18 22.24
CA ASP A 136 -34.24 4.95 21.81
C ASP A 136 -34.11 5.47 20.35
N GLY A 137 -33.58 4.63 19.46
CA GLY A 137 -33.42 4.95 18.03
C GLY A 137 -32.31 5.97 17.71
N LYS A 138 -31.40 6.23 18.65
CA LYS A 138 -30.25 7.13 18.49
C LYS A 138 -28.95 6.43 18.87
N VAL A 139 -27.87 6.82 18.22
CA VAL A 139 -26.50 6.46 18.63
C VAL A 139 -26.14 7.25 19.88
N VAL A 140 -25.77 6.56 20.96
CA VAL A 140 -25.36 7.19 22.22
C VAL A 140 -23.87 6.99 22.51
N GLN A 141 -23.23 6.03 21.85
CA GLN A 141 -21.78 5.81 21.89
C GLN A 141 -21.34 5.15 20.61
N GLU A 142 -20.19 5.58 20.09
CA GLU A 142 -19.51 4.95 18.98
C GLU A 142 -18.05 4.72 19.35
N ASN A 143 -17.57 3.50 19.11
CA ASN A 143 -16.16 3.15 19.21
C ASN A 143 -15.70 2.72 17.82
N GLY A 144 -14.72 3.42 17.26
CA GLY A 144 -14.15 3.13 15.94
C GLY A 144 -12.69 2.73 16.04
N PHE A 145 -12.32 1.69 15.27
CA PHE A 145 -10.97 1.14 15.25
C PHE A 145 -10.50 0.93 13.82
N TRP A 146 -9.36 1.50 13.46
CA TRP A 146 -8.66 1.31 12.19
C TRP A 146 -7.19 1.70 12.33
N ASP A 147 -6.35 1.27 11.39
CA ASP A 147 -4.94 1.64 11.39
C ASP A 147 -4.71 3.02 10.76
N ASN A 148 -4.55 4.04 11.59
CA ASN A 148 -4.25 5.40 11.15
C ASN A 148 -2.85 5.54 10.51
N SER A 149 -1.93 4.61 10.74
CA SER A 149 -0.55 4.74 10.26
C SER A 149 -0.47 4.73 8.74
N ILE A 150 -1.36 4.02 8.07
CA ILE A 150 -1.43 3.93 6.61
C ILE A 150 -1.71 5.31 5.99
N MET A 151 -2.73 6.01 6.48
CA MET A 151 -3.06 7.36 6.02
C MET A 151 -1.95 8.36 6.37
N GLN A 152 -1.45 8.31 7.61
CA GLN A 152 -0.37 9.22 8.06
C GLN A 152 0.92 9.03 7.26
N THR A 153 1.27 7.80 6.91
CA THR A 153 2.43 7.52 6.07
C THR A 153 2.24 8.12 4.68
N ALA A 154 1.06 7.92 4.06
CA ALA A 154 0.79 8.48 2.74
C ALA A 154 0.80 10.02 2.73
N LEU A 155 0.28 10.66 3.77
CA LEU A 155 0.32 12.12 3.89
C LEU A 155 1.74 12.65 4.13
N ARG A 156 2.56 11.93 4.90
CA ARG A 156 3.97 12.27 5.08
C ARG A 156 4.76 12.16 3.78
N GLU A 157 4.56 11.10 2.99
CA GLU A 157 5.16 10.97 1.67
C GLU A 157 4.82 12.16 0.75
N ILE A 158 3.57 12.62 0.75
CA ILE A 158 3.15 13.81 0.00
C ILE A 158 3.89 15.06 0.50
N GLU A 159 4.01 15.23 1.80
CA GLU A 159 4.69 16.39 2.40
C GLU A 159 6.20 16.37 2.10
N GLU A 160 6.84 15.21 2.18
CA GLU A 160 8.24 14.99 1.79
C GLU A 160 8.46 15.34 0.32
N MET A 161 7.58 14.88 -0.57
CA MET A 161 7.61 15.23 -2.00
C MET A 161 7.45 16.73 -2.26
N LYS A 162 6.53 17.42 -1.53
CA LYS A 162 6.34 18.87 -1.66
C LYS A 162 7.58 19.65 -1.25
N ASN A 163 8.23 19.23 -0.18
CA ASN A 163 9.40 19.88 0.40
C ASN A 163 10.72 19.44 -0.25
N MET A 164 10.69 18.44 -1.15
CA MET A 164 11.88 17.97 -1.86
C MET A 164 12.47 19.09 -2.73
N PRO A 165 13.80 19.31 -2.72
CA PRO A 165 14.46 20.23 -3.62
C PRO A 165 14.11 19.94 -5.09
N GLU A 166 13.98 21.00 -5.92
CA GLU A 166 13.58 20.84 -7.32
C GLU A 166 14.52 19.95 -8.12
N LEU A 167 15.83 20.08 -7.86
CA LEU A 167 16.83 19.20 -8.48
C LEU A 167 16.59 17.72 -8.14
N GLU A 168 16.23 17.39 -6.90
CA GLU A 168 15.95 16.00 -6.50
C GLU A 168 14.69 15.46 -7.16
N LYS A 169 13.65 16.28 -7.39
CA LYS A 169 12.46 15.90 -8.16
C LYS A 169 12.80 15.57 -9.61
N ILE A 170 13.65 16.41 -10.25
CA ILE A 170 14.13 16.17 -11.60
C ILE A 170 14.94 14.86 -11.64
N ILE A 171 15.85 14.66 -10.69
CA ILE A 171 16.67 13.44 -10.61
C ILE A 171 15.79 12.22 -10.43
N MET A 172 14.76 12.27 -9.58
CA MET A 172 13.84 11.17 -9.36
C MET A 172 13.12 10.75 -10.65
N THR A 173 12.59 11.73 -11.40
CA THR A 173 11.95 11.48 -12.69
C THR A 173 12.94 10.89 -13.70
N ASN A 174 14.10 11.52 -13.86
CA ASN A 174 15.13 11.07 -14.81
C ASN A 174 15.67 9.67 -14.45
N HIS A 175 15.77 9.35 -13.18
CA HIS A 175 16.23 8.05 -12.71
C HIS A 175 15.26 6.93 -13.08
N ASP A 176 13.96 7.13 -12.89
CA ASP A 176 12.94 6.15 -13.27
C ASP A 176 12.92 5.94 -14.80
N GLU A 177 13.02 7.03 -15.58
CA GLU A 177 13.11 6.98 -17.04
C GLU A 177 14.42 6.31 -17.53
N LEU A 178 15.54 6.44 -16.79
CA LEU A 178 16.79 5.73 -17.10
C LEU A 178 16.63 4.22 -16.98
N VAL A 179 15.95 3.74 -15.94
CA VAL A 179 15.69 2.30 -15.79
C VAL A 179 14.76 1.80 -16.90
N GLU A 180 13.75 2.59 -17.28
CA GLU A 180 12.89 2.25 -18.40
C GLU A 180 13.64 2.22 -19.72
N ALA A 181 14.54 3.18 -19.97
CA ALA A 181 15.42 3.18 -21.15
C ALA A 181 16.33 1.93 -21.20
N TRP A 182 16.84 1.51 -20.04
CA TRP A 182 17.56 0.24 -19.92
C TRP A 182 16.70 -0.96 -20.32
N ASN A 183 15.53 -1.11 -19.74
CA ASN A 183 14.63 -2.25 -19.96
C ASN A 183 14.15 -2.32 -21.41
N ASN A 184 13.94 -1.19 -22.05
CA ASN A 184 13.51 -1.10 -23.45
C ASN A 184 14.66 -1.11 -24.46
N ASN A 185 15.93 -1.16 -24.01
CA ASN A 185 17.10 -0.99 -24.85
C ASN A 185 17.04 0.28 -25.72
N ASP A 186 16.47 1.36 -25.14
CA ASP A 186 16.28 2.63 -25.83
C ASP A 186 17.51 3.55 -25.64
N ALA A 187 18.42 3.47 -26.62
CA ALA A 187 19.65 4.26 -26.60
C ALA A 187 19.41 5.77 -26.73
N GLU A 188 18.35 6.20 -27.40
CA GLU A 188 18.06 7.64 -27.58
C GLU A 188 17.45 8.23 -26.30
N ALA A 189 16.50 7.53 -25.66
CA ALA A 189 16.00 7.93 -24.35
C ALA A 189 17.12 7.97 -23.31
N PHE A 190 17.99 6.95 -23.27
CA PHE A 190 19.17 6.93 -22.39
C PHE A 190 20.10 8.14 -22.59
N LYS A 191 20.38 8.49 -23.84
CA LYS A 191 21.23 9.67 -24.16
C LYS A 191 20.60 10.99 -23.74
N ALA A 192 19.27 11.10 -23.83
CA ALA A 192 18.57 12.32 -23.40
C ALA A 192 18.68 12.56 -21.89
N LEU A 193 18.87 11.52 -21.11
CA LEU A 193 18.90 11.53 -19.63
C LEU A 193 20.32 11.52 -19.05
N THR A 194 21.35 11.43 -19.90
CA THR A 194 22.74 11.34 -19.46
C THR A 194 23.61 12.44 -20.08
N ALA A 195 24.70 12.79 -19.41
CA ALA A 195 25.72 13.68 -20.00
C ALA A 195 26.48 12.96 -21.12
N ALA A 196 26.94 13.67 -22.14
CA ALA A 196 27.68 13.09 -23.26
C ALA A 196 28.92 12.29 -22.83
N ASN A 197 29.54 12.70 -21.73
CA ASN A 197 30.73 12.07 -21.14
C ASN A 197 30.37 11.23 -19.88
N VAL A 198 29.15 10.71 -19.82
CA VAL A 198 28.73 9.82 -18.72
C VAL A 198 29.69 8.63 -18.59
N ILE A 199 30.01 8.28 -17.36
CA ILE A 199 30.91 7.17 -17.08
C ILE A 199 30.18 6.06 -16.32
N ARG A 200 30.58 4.80 -16.60
CA ARG A 200 30.14 3.64 -15.85
C ARG A 200 31.32 2.85 -15.30
N ASN A 201 31.25 2.53 -14.04
CA ASN A 201 32.13 1.55 -13.40
C ASN A 201 31.32 0.37 -12.90
N SER A 202 31.81 -0.85 -13.07
CA SER A 202 31.26 -2.05 -12.47
C SER A 202 32.31 -2.71 -11.59
N ASN A 203 32.00 -2.92 -10.32
CA ASN A 203 32.92 -3.49 -9.33
C ASN A 203 34.30 -2.78 -9.32
N GLY A 204 34.30 -1.45 -9.53
CA GLY A 204 35.50 -0.62 -9.56
C GLY A 204 36.26 -0.62 -10.90
N ILE A 205 35.76 -1.30 -11.90
CA ILE A 205 36.38 -1.36 -13.25
C ILE A 205 35.61 -0.45 -14.19
N ARG A 206 36.30 0.41 -14.94
CA ARG A 206 35.71 1.28 -15.95
C ARG A 206 35.19 0.47 -17.14
N GLU A 207 33.89 0.56 -17.43
CA GLU A 207 33.22 -0.11 -18.55
C GLU A 207 32.83 0.85 -19.67
N ALA A 208 32.50 2.11 -19.34
CA ALA A 208 32.16 3.12 -20.33
C ALA A 208 32.68 4.50 -19.93
N ASN A 209 33.07 5.32 -20.91
CA ASN A 209 33.58 6.68 -20.75
C ASN A 209 32.68 7.74 -21.42
N ASN A 210 31.64 7.33 -22.11
CA ASN A 210 30.71 8.18 -22.83
C ASN A 210 29.42 7.44 -23.14
N GLN A 211 28.40 8.16 -23.60
CA GLN A 211 27.09 7.62 -23.98
C GLN A 211 27.19 6.48 -25.01
N SER A 212 28.11 6.58 -26.00
CA SER A 212 28.22 5.58 -27.06
C SER A 212 28.71 4.24 -26.52
N GLU A 213 29.72 4.27 -25.65
CA GLU A 213 30.25 3.07 -24.99
C GLU A 213 29.19 2.48 -24.04
N TYR A 214 28.47 3.33 -23.31
CA TYR A 214 27.46 2.88 -22.37
C TYR A 214 26.25 2.23 -23.08
N THR A 215 25.74 2.85 -24.15
CA THR A 215 24.64 2.26 -24.92
C THR A 215 25.06 0.98 -25.68
N ALA A 216 26.35 0.86 -26.04
CA ALA A 216 26.88 -0.39 -26.57
C ALA A 216 26.87 -1.52 -25.53
N LEU A 217 27.21 -1.22 -24.27
CA LEU A 217 27.10 -2.16 -23.16
C LEU A 217 25.63 -2.58 -22.92
N MET A 218 24.69 -1.62 -22.89
CA MET A 218 23.28 -1.87 -22.78
C MET A 218 22.78 -2.84 -23.88
N LYS A 219 23.16 -2.57 -25.12
CA LYS A 219 22.85 -3.44 -26.27
C LYS A 219 23.45 -4.84 -26.13
N GLN A 220 24.66 -4.96 -25.56
CA GLN A 220 25.31 -6.26 -25.32
C GLN A 220 24.51 -7.13 -24.36
N PHE A 221 24.00 -6.54 -23.27
CA PHE A 221 23.12 -7.26 -22.34
C PHE A 221 21.83 -7.72 -23.03
N HIS A 222 21.14 -6.88 -23.77
CA HIS A 222 19.94 -7.27 -24.50
C HIS A 222 20.17 -8.25 -25.66
N THR A 223 21.40 -8.27 -26.21
CA THR A 223 21.78 -9.30 -27.20
C THR A 223 21.95 -10.66 -26.52
N GLY A 224 22.58 -10.70 -25.36
CA GLY A 224 22.78 -11.94 -24.60
C GLY A 224 21.50 -12.43 -23.90
N PHE A 225 20.68 -11.51 -23.47
CA PHE A 225 19.45 -11.72 -22.68
C PHE A 225 18.31 -10.93 -23.29
N PRO A 226 17.59 -11.43 -24.30
CA PRO A 226 16.49 -10.68 -24.94
C PRO A 226 15.32 -10.36 -24.01
N ASP A 227 15.18 -11.07 -22.89
CA ASP A 227 14.21 -10.88 -21.81
C ASP A 227 14.85 -10.18 -20.60
N PHE A 228 15.90 -9.37 -20.82
CA PHE A 228 16.58 -8.62 -19.76
C PHE A 228 15.66 -7.60 -19.11
N GLU A 229 15.57 -7.67 -17.80
CA GLU A 229 14.76 -6.74 -16.99
C GLU A 229 15.54 -6.33 -15.73
N VAL A 230 15.58 -5.03 -15.47
CA VAL A 230 16.06 -4.44 -14.21
C VAL A 230 14.86 -3.92 -13.45
N ARG A 231 14.72 -4.30 -12.19
CA ARG A 231 13.73 -3.80 -11.26
C ARG A 231 14.42 -3.09 -10.11
N LEU A 232 13.93 -1.89 -9.78
CA LEU A 232 14.36 -1.21 -8.57
C LEU A 232 13.66 -1.83 -7.38
N ASP A 233 14.44 -2.25 -6.38
CA ASP A 233 13.93 -2.82 -5.14
C ASP A 233 13.73 -1.72 -4.09
N ASP A 234 14.69 -0.79 -4.00
CA ASP A 234 14.67 0.36 -3.10
C ASP A 234 15.69 1.41 -3.55
N TYR A 235 15.40 2.70 -3.34
CA TYR A 235 16.36 3.78 -3.57
C TYR A 235 16.08 5.01 -2.71
N PHE A 236 17.10 5.82 -2.50
CA PHE A 236 16.96 7.17 -1.93
C PHE A 236 17.87 8.17 -2.64
N LEU A 237 17.44 9.44 -2.63
CA LEU A 237 18.16 10.54 -3.23
C LEU A 237 18.82 11.39 -2.14
N LYS A 238 20.04 11.84 -2.39
CA LYS A 238 20.73 12.77 -1.51
C LYS A 238 21.87 13.47 -2.20
N ASP A 239 21.93 14.79 -2.10
CA ASP A 239 23.05 15.62 -2.56
C ASP A 239 23.40 15.37 -4.04
N GLY A 240 22.39 15.29 -4.93
CA GLY A 240 22.57 15.05 -6.35
C GLY A 240 22.98 13.62 -6.70
N LYS A 241 22.76 12.66 -5.82
CA LYS A 241 23.04 11.23 -6.02
C LYS A 241 21.83 10.39 -5.75
N SER A 242 21.72 9.29 -6.50
CA SER A 242 20.80 8.20 -6.22
C SER A 242 21.59 6.99 -5.73
N TYR A 243 21.12 6.41 -4.63
CA TYR A 243 21.66 5.19 -4.02
C TYR A 243 20.57 4.14 -4.10
N LEU A 244 20.78 3.08 -4.85
CA LEU A 244 19.73 2.14 -5.18
C LEU A 244 20.15 0.67 -5.07
N ASN A 245 19.22 -0.16 -4.62
CA ASN A 245 19.27 -1.60 -4.74
C ASN A 245 18.41 -2.03 -5.94
N TRP A 246 18.88 -3.01 -6.68
CA TRP A 246 18.19 -3.50 -7.86
C TRP A 246 18.33 -5.01 -8.01
N THR A 247 17.33 -5.59 -8.64
CA THR A 247 17.34 -6.99 -9.12
C THR A 247 17.31 -6.98 -10.63
N CYS A 248 18.18 -7.75 -11.24
CA CYS A 248 18.27 -7.96 -12.67
C CYS A 248 18.02 -9.43 -12.99
N ILE A 249 17.15 -9.69 -13.98
CA ILE A 249 16.82 -11.03 -14.45
C ILE A 249 17.00 -11.14 -15.95
N GLY A 250 17.24 -12.34 -16.44
CA GLY A 250 17.30 -12.61 -17.88
C GLY A 250 17.65 -14.05 -18.20
N THR A 251 17.32 -14.49 -19.42
CA THR A 251 17.66 -15.81 -19.97
C THR A 251 18.70 -15.67 -21.06
N ASN A 252 19.85 -16.29 -20.89
CA ASN A 252 20.95 -16.21 -21.87
C ASN A 252 20.64 -17.04 -23.12
N THR A 253 19.89 -16.47 -24.05
CA THR A 253 19.51 -17.10 -25.33
C THR A 253 20.27 -16.54 -26.53
N GLY A 254 21.06 -15.47 -26.33
CA GLY A 254 21.97 -14.90 -27.32
C GLY A 254 23.45 -14.96 -26.89
N PRO A 255 24.39 -14.61 -27.79
CA PRO A 255 25.80 -14.56 -27.45
C PRO A 255 26.08 -13.48 -26.40
N PHE A 256 26.91 -13.83 -25.40
CA PHE A 256 27.30 -12.92 -24.32
C PHE A 256 28.79 -13.07 -23.99
N MET A 257 29.53 -11.97 -23.89
CA MET A 257 30.98 -11.95 -23.65
C MET A 257 31.75 -12.88 -24.59
N ASP A 258 31.45 -12.83 -25.90
CA ASP A 258 32.03 -13.66 -26.96
C ASP A 258 31.80 -15.18 -26.82
N ASN A 259 30.89 -15.59 -25.94
CA ASN A 259 30.50 -16.97 -25.74
C ASN A 259 29.12 -17.27 -26.33
N PRO A 260 28.88 -18.51 -26.78
CA PRO A 260 27.55 -18.92 -27.26
C PRO A 260 26.53 -18.92 -26.12
N PRO A 261 25.24 -18.85 -26.46
CA PRO A 261 24.16 -18.84 -25.46
C PRO A 261 24.16 -20.15 -24.65
N THR A 262 23.91 -20.04 -23.36
CA THR A 262 23.86 -21.20 -22.44
C THR A 262 22.43 -21.71 -22.22
N GLY A 263 21.40 -20.93 -22.58
CA GLY A 263 20.00 -21.22 -22.33
C GLY A 263 19.60 -21.11 -20.87
N LYS A 264 20.49 -20.62 -20.00
CA LYS A 264 20.27 -20.53 -18.55
C LYS A 264 19.72 -19.17 -18.14
N LYS A 265 18.92 -19.18 -17.07
CA LYS A 265 18.45 -17.96 -16.40
C LYS A 265 19.51 -17.46 -15.42
N MET A 266 19.55 -16.14 -15.27
CA MET A 266 20.23 -15.47 -14.18
C MET A 266 19.24 -14.60 -13.40
N GLU A 267 19.48 -14.48 -12.11
CA GLU A 267 18.89 -13.48 -11.22
C GLU A 267 20.02 -12.99 -10.32
N ILE A 268 20.29 -11.70 -10.40
CA ILE A 268 21.34 -11.05 -9.62
C ILE A 268 20.79 -9.83 -8.92
N HIS A 269 21.30 -9.59 -7.72
CA HIS A 269 21.03 -8.39 -6.95
C HIS A 269 22.28 -7.52 -6.96
N GLY A 270 22.06 -6.23 -7.05
CA GLY A 270 23.16 -5.27 -7.08
C GLY A 270 22.81 -3.98 -6.36
N TYR A 271 23.83 -3.17 -6.24
CA TYR A 271 23.76 -1.83 -5.70
C TYR A 271 24.44 -0.87 -6.66
N SER A 272 23.81 0.28 -6.93
CA SER A 272 24.41 1.33 -7.74
C SER A 272 24.35 2.68 -7.03
N VAL A 273 25.37 3.50 -7.32
CA VAL A 273 25.36 4.92 -7.01
C VAL A 273 25.38 5.67 -8.34
N TRP A 274 24.31 6.42 -8.59
CA TRP A 274 24.26 7.37 -9.70
C TRP A 274 24.61 8.77 -9.21
N VAL A 275 25.36 9.52 -9.99
CA VAL A 275 25.70 10.92 -9.76
C VAL A 275 25.08 11.74 -10.87
N PHE A 276 24.39 12.82 -10.50
CA PHE A 276 23.72 13.72 -11.45
C PHE A 276 24.34 15.13 -11.40
N ASP A 277 24.29 15.83 -12.51
CA ASP A 277 24.69 17.23 -12.58
C ASP A 277 23.57 18.17 -12.10
N SER A 278 23.82 19.48 -12.14
CA SER A 278 22.86 20.51 -11.74
C SER A 278 21.60 20.59 -12.63
N ASN A 279 21.60 19.93 -13.79
CA ASN A 279 20.46 19.85 -14.70
C ASN A 279 19.69 18.53 -14.53
N GLY A 280 20.12 17.64 -13.62
CA GLY A 280 19.54 16.33 -13.41
C GLY A 280 19.98 15.28 -14.44
N LEU A 281 21.00 15.54 -15.26
CA LEU A 281 21.56 14.54 -16.17
C LEU A 281 22.53 13.62 -15.41
N ALA A 282 22.43 12.31 -15.65
CA ALA A 282 23.35 11.36 -15.05
C ALA A 282 24.76 11.50 -15.64
N VAL A 283 25.77 11.70 -14.80
CA VAL A 283 27.18 11.87 -15.18
C VAL A 283 28.04 10.67 -14.83
N GLN A 284 27.60 9.83 -13.89
CA GLN A 284 28.33 8.64 -13.46
C GLN A 284 27.38 7.59 -12.87
N GLU A 285 27.71 6.32 -13.13
CA GLU A 285 27.20 5.18 -12.40
C GLU A 285 28.35 4.34 -11.85
N ASP A 286 28.27 4.00 -10.56
CA ASP A 286 29.12 2.98 -9.92
C ASP A 286 28.22 1.81 -9.51
N ALA A 287 28.30 0.69 -10.23
CA ALA A 287 27.51 -0.51 -10.00
C ALA A 287 28.35 -1.59 -9.31
N PHE A 288 27.75 -2.26 -8.33
CA PHE A 288 28.35 -3.33 -7.57
C PHE A 288 27.40 -4.53 -7.51
N PHE A 289 27.88 -5.69 -7.95
CA PHE A 289 27.10 -6.93 -7.95
C PHE A 289 28.01 -8.16 -7.95
N ASP A 290 27.47 -9.31 -7.62
CA ASP A 290 28.18 -10.58 -7.64
C ASP A 290 28.33 -11.09 -9.07
N ASN A 291 29.39 -10.64 -9.76
CA ASN A 291 29.70 -11.06 -11.11
C ASN A 291 30.03 -12.57 -11.17
N MET A 292 30.67 -13.12 -10.12
CA MET A 292 30.99 -14.55 -10.06
C MET A 292 29.72 -15.39 -9.91
N GLY A 293 28.81 -14.98 -9.08
CA GLY A 293 27.49 -15.60 -8.92
C GLY A 293 26.71 -15.60 -10.22
N MET A 294 26.69 -14.47 -10.96
CA MET A 294 26.07 -14.36 -12.28
C MET A 294 26.67 -15.39 -13.26
N LEU A 295 27.99 -15.41 -13.41
CA LEU A 295 28.66 -16.33 -14.32
C LEU A 295 28.43 -17.80 -13.92
N SER A 296 28.40 -18.11 -12.62
CA SER A 296 28.11 -19.46 -12.12
C SER A 296 26.69 -19.91 -12.48
N GLN A 297 25.69 -19.04 -12.38
CA GLN A 297 24.29 -19.31 -12.79
C GLN A 297 24.22 -19.62 -14.29
N LEU A 298 25.02 -18.93 -15.10
CA LEU A 298 25.13 -19.18 -16.54
C LEU A 298 25.95 -20.46 -16.88
N GLY A 299 26.58 -21.10 -15.88
CA GLY A 299 27.31 -22.37 -16.03
C GLY A 299 28.78 -22.21 -16.27
N TYR A 300 29.35 -21.03 -16.12
CA TYR A 300 30.80 -20.82 -16.13
C TYR A 300 31.40 -21.40 -14.85
N THR A 301 32.62 -21.93 -14.98
CA THR A 301 33.38 -22.48 -13.85
C THR A 301 34.71 -21.78 -13.69
N LEU A 302 35.12 -21.57 -12.45
CA LEU A 302 36.45 -21.06 -12.13
C LEU A 302 37.54 -22.13 -12.46
N THR A 303 38.53 -21.73 -13.22
CA THR A 303 39.69 -22.55 -13.44
C THR A 303 40.83 -22.04 -12.55
N PRO A 304 41.46 -22.90 -11.71
CA PRO A 304 42.62 -22.50 -10.93
C PRO A 304 43.75 -22.00 -11.85
N PRO A 305 44.58 -21.06 -11.38
CA PRO A 305 45.74 -20.61 -12.14
C PRO A 305 46.63 -21.82 -12.44
N LYS A 306 47.19 -21.91 -13.67
CA LYS A 306 48.18 -22.91 -14.00
C LYS A 306 49.41 -22.64 -13.14
N ALA A 307 49.92 -23.67 -12.45
CA ALA A 307 51.22 -23.61 -11.80
C ALA A 307 52.28 -23.37 -12.88
N ASN A 308 53.09 -22.32 -12.72
CA ASN A 308 54.27 -22.08 -13.57
C ASN A 308 55.37 -23.05 -13.26
#